data_98a79e9ce3c6dac4b84b638fbc574875
#
_entry.id   98a79e9ce3c6dac4b84b638fbc574875
#
_cell.length_a   1.000
_cell.length_b   1.000
_cell.length_c   1.000
_cell.angle_alpha   90.00
_cell.angle_beta   90.00
_cell.angle_gamma   90.00
#
_symmetry.space_group_name_H-M   'P 1'
#
loop_
_entity.id
_entity.type
_entity.pdbx_description
1 polymer ?
#
loop_
_entity_poly.entity_id
_entity_poly.type
_entity_poly.pdbx_seq_one_letter_code
_entity_poly.pdbx_strand_id
1 'polypeptide(L)'
;MFFNLAWRNSKRSRNENLIYFLTMVTAVAAFYIVLSLGAQDVIRFLSSLESDAVERLLTNLLPTVYVCALLFVFFLVVFANKYQLECRSRELGLYLMFGMTKTRLFTQIMTEGLITSLVALLGGLICGGFLSEVISLATARLVGHGVIAHQSSFSLSAVFFTILGFLIIQCVALFIPVSYTHLTLPTTSRV
;
A
#
# COMPACT_ATOMS: atom_id res chain seq x y z
N MET A 1 -38.91 7.43 -6.33
CA MET A 1 -37.94 7.06 -7.37
C MET A 1 -36.56 7.66 -7.13
N PHE A 2 -36.43 8.94 -6.78
CA PHE A 2 -35.13 9.61 -6.46
C PHE A 2 -34.38 9.00 -5.27
N PHE A 3 -35.10 8.58 -4.22
CA PHE A 3 -34.47 8.00 -3.02
C PHE A 3 -33.77 6.66 -3.32
N ASN A 4 -34.33 5.83 -4.17
CA ASN A 4 -33.74 4.56 -4.60
C ASN A 4 -32.52 4.76 -5.50
N LEU A 5 -32.48 5.82 -6.30
CA LEU A 5 -31.33 6.17 -7.13
C LEU A 5 -30.19 6.73 -6.26
N ALA A 6 -30.49 7.60 -5.29
CA ALA A 6 -29.53 8.13 -4.35
C ALA A 6 -28.91 7.02 -3.47
N TRP A 7 -29.73 6.08 -2.99
CA TRP A 7 -29.26 4.93 -2.21
C TRP A 7 -28.37 3.97 -3.04
N ARG A 8 -28.72 3.68 -4.29
CA ARG A 8 -27.89 2.86 -5.19
C ARG A 8 -26.58 3.54 -5.53
N ASN A 9 -26.59 4.85 -5.75
CA ASN A 9 -25.37 5.61 -6.06
C ASN A 9 -24.46 5.69 -4.84
N SER A 10 -25.00 5.92 -3.63
CA SER A 10 -24.25 5.87 -2.37
C SER A 10 -23.63 4.50 -2.10
N LYS A 11 -24.35 3.41 -2.43
CA LYS A 11 -23.83 2.04 -2.26
C LYS A 11 -22.69 1.74 -3.25
N ARG A 12 -22.75 2.27 -4.46
CA ARG A 12 -21.69 2.12 -5.47
C ARG A 12 -20.44 2.88 -5.08
N SER A 13 -20.56 4.13 -4.66
CA SER A 13 -19.44 4.95 -4.17
C SER A 13 -18.75 4.32 -2.93
N ARG A 14 -19.51 3.70 -2.03
CA ARG A 14 -18.96 2.97 -0.88
C ARG A 14 -18.14 1.75 -1.29
N ASN A 15 -18.55 1.00 -2.30
CA ASN A 15 -17.82 -0.16 -2.79
C ASN A 15 -16.48 0.25 -3.45
N GLU A 16 -16.49 1.33 -4.22
CA GLU A 16 -15.27 1.86 -4.86
C GLU A 16 -14.25 2.34 -3.83
N ASN A 17 -14.69 3.04 -2.79
CA ASN A 17 -13.85 3.46 -1.67
C ASN A 17 -13.34 2.26 -0.83
N LEU A 18 -14.15 1.21 -0.67
CA LEU A 18 -13.74 -0.02 0.00
C LEU A 18 -12.65 -0.76 -0.78
N ILE A 19 -12.78 -0.88 -2.10
CA ILE A 19 -11.77 -1.50 -2.95
C ILE A 19 -10.44 -0.76 -2.83
N TYR A 20 -10.47 0.57 -2.93
CA TYR A 20 -9.29 1.41 -2.73
C TYR A 20 -8.64 1.19 -1.35
N PHE A 21 -9.44 1.23 -0.29
CA PHE A 21 -8.97 1.03 1.08
C PHE A 21 -8.34 -0.35 1.28
N LEU A 22 -9.01 -1.42 0.82
CA LEU A 22 -8.50 -2.78 0.89
C LEU A 22 -7.19 -2.95 0.09
N THR A 23 -7.09 -2.33 -1.09
CA THR A 23 -5.87 -2.34 -1.89
C THR A 23 -4.71 -1.69 -1.13
N MET A 24 -4.95 -0.55 -0.46
CA MET A 24 -3.94 0.12 0.36
C MET A 24 -3.52 -0.71 1.57
N VAL A 25 -4.49 -1.32 2.28
CA VAL A 25 -4.20 -2.24 3.41
C VAL A 25 -3.34 -3.41 2.94
N THR A 26 -3.69 -4.02 1.81
CA THR A 26 -2.94 -5.15 1.24
C THR A 26 -1.53 -4.72 0.82
N ALA A 27 -1.37 -3.53 0.23
CA ALA A 27 -0.07 -2.99 -0.14
C ALA A 27 0.86 -2.82 1.07
N VAL A 28 0.34 -2.21 2.15
CA VAL A 28 1.10 -2.02 3.40
C VAL A 28 1.44 -3.36 4.04
N ALA A 29 0.47 -4.28 4.11
CA ALA A 29 0.69 -5.60 4.69
C ALA A 29 1.76 -6.39 3.93
N ALA A 30 1.69 -6.43 2.60
CA ALA A 30 2.68 -7.08 1.75
C ALA A 30 4.08 -6.44 1.93
N PHE A 31 4.16 -5.13 1.99
CA PHE A 31 5.43 -4.41 2.18
C PHE A 31 6.05 -4.72 3.54
N TYR A 32 5.24 -4.71 4.61
CA TYR A 32 5.70 -5.09 5.94
C TYR A 32 6.20 -6.54 5.99
N ILE A 33 5.45 -7.49 5.41
CA ILE A 33 5.83 -8.90 5.38
C ILE A 33 7.20 -9.08 4.73
N VAL A 34 7.44 -8.42 3.58
CA VAL A 34 8.73 -8.50 2.89
C VAL A 34 9.85 -7.86 3.71
N LEU A 35 9.63 -6.69 4.32
CA LEU A 35 10.64 -6.04 5.15
C LEU A 35 10.94 -6.82 6.44
N SER A 36 9.99 -7.59 6.95
CA SER A 36 10.18 -8.45 8.12
C SER A 36 10.89 -9.78 7.82
N LEU A 37 11.12 -10.13 6.54
CA LEU A 37 11.78 -11.39 6.17
C LEU A 37 13.11 -11.62 6.89
N GLY A 38 13.95 -10.58 7.00
CA GLY A 38 15.23 -10.67 7.69
C GLY A 38 15.14 -11.01 9.19
N ALA A 39 13.97 -10.79 9.81
CA ALA A 39 13.71 -11.11 11.21
C ALA A 39 13.08 -12.50 11.41
N GLN A 40 12.72 -13.20 10.33
CA GLN A 40 12.09 -14.52 10.42
C GLN A 40 13.06 -15.60 10.89
N ASP A 41 12.54 -16.58 11.63
CA ASP A 41 13.31 -17.66 12.25
C ASP A 41 14.18 -18.44 11.25
N VAL A 42 13.66 -18.69 10.03
CA VAL A 42 14.39 -19.39 8.98
C VAL A 42 15.61 -18.62 8.49
N ILE A 43 15.47 -17.30 8.29
CA ILE A 43 16.59 -16.46 7.87
C ILE A 43 17.65 -16.35 8.97
N ARG A 44 17.22 -16.21 10.23
CA ARG A 44 18.12 -16.23 11.39
C ARG A 44 18.85 -17.57 11.52
N PHE A 45 18.14 -18.68 11.30
CA PHE A 45 18.76 -20.00 11.27
C PHE A 45 19.77 -20.14 10.16
N LEU A 46 19.43 -19.73 8.93
CA LEU A 46 20.36 -19.75 7.80
C LEU A 46 21.59 -18.88 8.06
N SER A 47 21.44 -17.72 8.68
CA SER A 47 22.57 -16.85 9.03
C SER A 47 23.45 -17.43 10.15
N SER A 48 22.94 -18.35 10.97
CA SER A 48 23.72 -19.06 11.98
C SER A 48 24.55 -20.23 11.42
N LEU A 49 24.29 -20.64 10.18
CA LEU A 49 25.11 -21.59 9.46
C LEU A 49 26.34 -20.84 8.93
N GLU A 50 27.51 -21.02 9.56
CA GLU A 50 28.79 -20.40 9.19
C GLU A 50 29.27 -20.90 7.79
N SER A 51 28.49 -20.59 6.76
CA SER A 51 28.78 -20.97 5.37
C SER A 51 28.86 -19.72 4.50
N ASP A 52 30.03 -19.47 3.92
CA ASP A 52 30.27 -18.34 3.01
C ASP A 52 29.24 -18.26 1.86
N ALA A 53 28.73 -19.42 1.41
CA ALA A 53 27.73 -19.47 0.35
C ALA A 53 26.38 -18.91 0.82
N VAL A 54 25.96 -19.25 2.03
CA VAL A 54 24.70 -18.76 2.63
C VAL A 54 24.80 -17.28 2.91
N GLU A 55 25.92 -16.80 3.45
CA GLU A 55 26.12 -15.38 3.71
C GLU A 55 26.06 -14.55 2.43
N ARG A 56 26.70 -14.98 1.35
CA ARG A 56 26.64 -14.33 0.04
C ARG A 56 25.22 -14.31 -0.53
N LEU A 57 24.47 -15.40 -0.39
CA LEU A 57 23.08 -15.48 -0.83
C LEU A 57 22.21 -14.48 -0.05
N LEU A 58 22.29 -14.46 1.26
CA LEU A 58 21.51 -13.55 2.08
C LEU A 58 21.85 -12.09 1.81
N THR A 59 23.14 -11.75 1.68
CA THR A 59 23.61 -10.38 1.46
C THR A 59 23.17 -9.82 0.10
N ASN A 60 23.05 -10.65 -0.93
CA ASN A 60 22.65 -10.20 -2.26
C ASN A 60 21.13 -10.36 -2.51
N LEU A 61 20.53 -11.42 -2.01
CA LEU A 61 19.15 -11.77 -2.32
C LEU A 61 18.15 -10.90 -1.53
N LEU A 62 18.38 -10.68 -0.22
CA LEU A 62 17.46 -9.87 0.59
C LEU A 62 17.31 -8.43 0.09
N PRO A 63 18.39 -7.66 -0.20
CA PRO A 63 18.24 -6.32 -0.76
C PRO A 63 17.51 -6.31 -2.10
N THR A 64 17.76 -7.30 -2.96
CA THR A 64 17.08 -7.43 -4.25
C THR A 64 15.58 -7.61 -4.05
N VAL A 65 15.17 -8.49 -3.13
CA VAL A 65 13.75 -8.71 -2.79
C VAL A 65 13.12 -7.43 -2.23
N TYR A 66 13.83 -6.68 -1.38
CA TYR A 66 13.34 -5.42 -0.83
C TYR A 66 13.11 -4.36 -1.93
N VAL A 67 14.03 -4.24 -2.88
CA VAL A 67 13.88 -3.31 -4.02
C VAL A 67 12.71 -3.72 -4.91
N CYS A 68 12.57 -5.01 -5.23
CA CYS A 68 11.44 -5.52 -6.01
C CYS A 68 10.11 -5.25 -5.31
N ALA A 69 10.03 -5.48 -3.99
CA ALA A 69 8.84 -5.20 -3.20
C ALA A 69 8.49 -3.71 -3.19
N LEU A 70 9.49 -2.84 -3.03
CA LEU A 70 9.29 -1.39 -3.07
C LEU A 70 8.72 -0.94 -4.41
N LEU A 71 9.26 -1.44 -5.53
CA LEU A 71 8.75 -1.15 -6.87
C LEU A 71 7.32 -1.67 -7.05
N PHE A 72 7.04 -2.89 -6.60
CA PHE A 72 5.70 -3.47 -6.68
C PHE A 72 4.67 -2.63 -5.92
N VAL A 73 4.98 -2.28 -4.66
CA VAL A 73 4.11 -1.45 -3.83
C VAL A 73 3.93 -0.06 -4.42
N PHE A 74 5.00 0.53 -4.97
CA PHE A 74 4.93 1.83 -5.65
C PHE A 74 3.89 1.81 -6.79
N PHE A 75 4.01 0.85 -7.71
CA PHE A 75 3.07 0.73 -8.81
C PHE A 75 1.64 0.46 -8.32
N LEU A 76 1.47 -0.42 -7.34
CA LEU A 76 0.17 -0.76 -6.78
C LEU A 76 -0.51 0.48 -6.17
N VAL A 77 0.22 1.27 -5.41
CA VAL A 77 -0.29 2.52 -4.80
C VAL A 77 -0.61 3.58 -5.86
N VAL A 78 0.25 3.74 -6.88
CA VAL A 78 -0.01 4.67 -8.00
C VAL A 78 -1.27 4.27 -8.76
N PHE A 79 -1.44 2.99 -9.09
CA PHE A 79 -2.64 2.51 -9.78
C PHE A 79 -3.89 2.63 -8.93
N ALA A 80 -3.81 2.36 -7.62
CA ALA A 80 -4.94 2.52 -6.72
C ALA A 80 -5.40 3.98 -6.62
N ASN A 81 -4.46 4.93 -6.48
CA ASN A 81 -4.78 6.36 -6.48
C ASN A 81 -5.39 6.82 -7.81
N LYS A 82 -4.83 6.37 -8.94
CA LYS A 82 -5.37 6.66 -10.26
C LYS A 82 -6.81 6.14 -10.41
N TYR A 83 -7.04 4.88 -10.03
CA TYR A 83 -8.36 4.26 -10.07
C TYR A 83 -9.39 5.04 -9.23
N GLN A 84 -9.03 5.44 -8.01
CA GLN A 84 -9.91 6.24 -7.14
C GLN A 84 -10.30 7.57 -7.79
N LEU A 85 -9.34 8.27 -8.43
CA LEU A 85 -9.60 9.53 -9.13
C LEU A 85 -10.51 9.33 -10.35
N GLU A 86 -10.31 8.27 -11.12
CA GLU A 86 -11.15 7.94 -12.27
C GLU A 86 -12.60 7.64 -11.85
N CYS A 87 -12.80 6.87 -10.79
CA CYS A 87 -14.14 6.59 -10.24
C CYS A 87 -14.88 7.85 -9.81
N ARG A 88 -14.16 8.85 -9.29
CA ARG A 88 -14.73 10.11 -8.77
C ARG A 88 -14.68 11.27 -9.77
N SER A 89 -14.21 11.04 -10.99
CA SER A 89 -14.01 12.09 -12.01
C SER A 89 -15.27 12.91 -12.30
N ARG A 90 -16.45 12.28 -12.27
CA ARG A 90 -17.75 12.97 -12.47
C ARG A 90 -18.08 13.92 -11.32
N GLU A 91 -17.86 13.51 -10.08
CA GLU A 91 -18.07 14.36 -8.89
C GLU A 91 -17.10 15.54 -8.90
N LEU A 92 -15.84 15.30 -9.24
CA LEU A 92 -14.81 16.34 -9.35
C LEU A 92 -15.15 17.35 -10.47
N GLY A 93 -15.67 16.88 -11.61
CA GLY A 93 -16.16 17.73 -12.69
C GLY A 93 -17.31 18.64 -12.25
N LEU A 94 -18.29 18.13 -11.48
CA LEU A 94 -19.38 18.91 -10.91
C LEU A 94 -18.87 20.02 -9.98
N TYR A 95 -17.92 19.74 -9.10
CA TYR A 95 -17.35 20.76 -8.21
C TYR A 95 -16.69 21.92 -8.97
N LEU A 96 -16.02 21.62 -10.09
CA LEU A 96 -15.47 22.66 -10.98
C LEU A 96 -16.57 23.49 -11.65
N MET A 97 -17.67 22.86 -12.06
CA MET A 97 -18.83 23.59 -12.64
C MET A 97 -19.52 24.50 -11.63
N PHE A 98 -19.53 24.14 -10.34
CA PHE A 98 -20.03 24.99 -9.25
C PHE A 98 -19.06 26.11 -8.84
N GLY A 99 -17.94 26.31 -9.59
CA GLY A 99 -17.01 27.40 -9.37
C GLY A 99 -15.91 27.13 -8.33
N MET A 100 -15.70 25.88 -7.94
CA MET A 100 -14.58 25.53 -7.07
C MET A 100 -13.27 25.73 -7.82
N THR A 101 -12.30 26.40 -7.17
CA THR A 101 -10.97 26.60 -7.77
C THR A 101 -10.21 25.28 -7.82
N LYS A 102 -9.41 25.08 -8.88
CA LYS A 102 -8.58 23.87 -9.07
C LYS A 102 -7.69 23.57 -7.87
N THR A 103 -7.12 24.61 -7.25
CA THR A 103 -6.26 24.48 -6.05
C THR A 103 -7.02 23.93 -4.85
N ARG A 104 -8.24 24.38 -4.61
CA ARG A 104 -9.07 23.85 -3.54
C ARG A 104 -9.43 22.39 -3.76
N LEU A 105 -9.80 22.04 -4.99
CA LEU A 105 -10.09 20.67 -5.38
C LEU A 105 -8.86 19.76 -5.17
N PHE A 106 -7.70 20.24 -5.59
CA PHE A 106 -6.43 19.55 -5.38
C PHE A 106 -6.17 19.27 -3.90
N THR A 107 -6.24 20.31 -3.06
CA THR A 107 -5.98 20.17 -1.63
C THR A 107 -6.98 19.20 -0.97
N GLN A 108 -8.23 19.22 -1.40
CA GLN A 108 -9.25 18.30 -0.88
C GLN A 108 -8.93 16.84 -1.23
N ILE A 109 -8.56 16.55 -2.48
CA ILE A 109 -8.18 15.19 -2.91
C ILE A 109 -6.95 14.70 -2.15
N MET A 110 -5.94 15.57 -2.00
CA MET A 110 -4.70 15.26 -1.28
C MET A 110 -4.97 14.95 0.19
N THR A 111 -5.75 15.78 0.88
CA THR A 111 -6.06 15.56 2.30
C THR A 111 -6.88 14.30 2.52
N GLU A 112 -7.88 14.06 1.69
CA GLU A 112 -8.72 12.85 1.76
C GLU A 112 -7.88 11.58 1.49
N GLY A 113 -7.05 11.59 0.46
CA GLY A 113 -6.15 10.49 0.12
C GLY A 113 -5.13 10.20 1.24
N LEU A 114 -4.56 11.23 1.85
CA LEU A 114 -3.63 11.07 2.98
C LEU A 114 -4.33 10.52 4.23
N ILE A 115 -5.51 10.99 4.59
CA ILE A 115 -6.26 10.47 5.74
C ILE A 115 -6.60 8.99 5.53
N THR A 116 -7.11 8.64 4.36
CA THR A 116 -7.46 7.25 4.05
C THR A 116 -6.24 6.34 4.05
N SER A 117 -5.10 6.81 3.54
CA SER A 117 -3.85 6.06 3.54
C SER A 117 -3.26 5.87 4.94
N LEU A 118 -3.40 6.86 5.84
CA LEU A 118 -2.98 6.71 7.23
C LEU A 118 -3.80 5.65 7.97
N VAL A 119 -5.12 5.62 7.76
CA VAL A 119 -5.98 4.57 8.33
C VAL A 119 -5.64 3.20 7.74
N ALA A 120 -5.40 3.14 6.43
CA ALA A 120 -4.98 1.91 5.75
C ALA A 120 -3.60 1.43 6.23
N LEU A 121 -2.68 2.34 6.54
CA LEU A 121 -1.37 2.02 7.10
C LEU A 121 -1.50 1.33 8.45
N LEU A 122 -2.33 1.84 9.36
CA LEU A 122 -2.57 1.18 10.65
C LEU A 122 -3.18 -0.22 10.47
N GLY A 123 -4.23 -0.34 9.64
CA GLY A 123 -4.84 -1.63 9.33
C GLY A 123 -3.86 -2.60 8.67
N GLY A 124 -3.06 -2.12 7.73
CA GLY A 124 -2.05 -2.91 7.01
C GLY A 124 -0.92 -3.40 7.91
N LEU A 125 -0.45 -2.59 8.86
CA LEU A 125 0.56 -3.01 9.84
C LEU A 125 0.03 -4.10 10.78
N ILE A 126 -1.22 -3.99 11.25
CA ILE A 126 -1.84 -5.02 12.09
C ILE A 126 -1.99 -6.33 11.31
N CYS A 127 -2.57 -6.28 10.11
CA CYS A 127 -2.73 -7.45 9.26
C CYS A 127 -1.39 -8.04 8.82
N GLY A 128 -0.43 -7.20 8.45
CA GLY A 128 0.90 -7.60 8.02
C GLY A 128 1.69 -8.25 9.15
N GLY A 129 1.63 -7.68 10.35
CA GLY A 129 2.26 -8.26 11.53
C GLY A 129 1.72 -9.66 11.85
N PHE A 130 0.39 -9.81 11.87
CA PHE A 130 -0.24 -11.10 12.08
C PHE A 130 0.13 -12.13 11.00
N LEU A 131 0.06 -11.75 9.73
CA LEU A 131 0.42 -12.62 8.62
C LEU A 131 1.91 -12.99 8.63
N SER A 132 2.80 -12.06 8.98
CA SER A 132 4.24 -12.32 9.11
C SER A 132 4.53 -13.40 10.16
N GLU A 133 3.85 -13.35 11.32
CA GLU A 133 3.97 -14.38 12.36
C GLU A 133 3.47 -15.75 11.88
N VAL A 134 2.34 -15.78 11.19
CA VAL A 134 1.80 -17.04 10.63
C VAL A 134 2.77 -17.63 9.61
N ILE A 135 3.35 -16.80 8.74
CA ILE A 135 4.32 -17.24 7.72
C ILE A 135 5.59 -17.77 8.40
N SER A 136 6.12 -17.05 9.40
CA SER A 136 7.31 -17.48 10.16
C SER A 136 7.09 -18.83 10.83
N LEU A 137 5.95 -19.02 11.51
CA LEU A 137 5.59 -20.29 12.12
C LEU A 137 5.46 -21.43 11.10
N ALA A 138 4.81 -21.15 9.95
CA ALA A 138 4.63 -22.15 8.90
C ALA A 138 5.97 -22.57 8.31
N THR A 139 6.86 -21.61 8.00
CA THR A 139 8.18 -21.89 7.45
C THR A 139 9.09 -22.60 8.46
N ALA A 140 9.06 -22.22 9.74
CA ALA A 140 9.82 -22.90 10.78
C ALA A 140 9.42 -24.39 10.94
N ARG A 141 8.13 -24.70 10.82
CA ARG A 141 7.64 -26.09 10.85
C ARG A 141 8.09 -26.88 9.63
N LEU A 142 8.11 -26.30 8.44
CA LEU A 142 8.53 -26.96 7.21
C LEU A 142 10.03 -27.28 7.23
N VAL A 143 10.85 -26.45 7.81
CA VAL A 143 12.31 -26.66 7.96
C VAL A 143 12.65 -27.64 9.08
N GLY A 144 11.66 -28.09 9.86
CA GLY A 144 11.87 -29.06 10.94
C GLY A 144 12.46 -28.46 12.22
N HIS A 145 12.56 -27.13 12.30
CA HIS A 145 12.89 -26.43 13.54
C HIS A 145 11.67 -26.48 14.46
N GLY A 146 11.79 -27.22 15.54
CA GLY A 146 10.71 -27.37 16.53
C GLY A 146 10.30 -26.02 17.12
N VAL A 147 9.03 -25.91 17.48
CA VAL A 147 8.36 -24.73 18.06
C VAL A 147 9.07 -24.16 19.31
N ILE A 148 10.04 -24.89 19.86
CA ILE A 148 10.78 -24.56 21.10
C ILE A 148 11.71 -23.33 20.92
N ALA A 149 12.08 -22.94 19.68
CA ALA A 149 12.98 -21.83 19.40
C ALA A 149 12.30 -20.65 18.66
N HIS A 150 10.94 -20.64 18.62
CA HIS A 150 10.23 -19.55 17.94
C HIS A 150 10.44 -18.24 18.68
N GLN A 151 11.06 -17.29 17.98
CA GLN A 151 11.13 -15.89 18.40
C GLN A 151 10.17 -15.08 17.54
N SER A 152 9.48 -14.12 18.16
CA SER A 152 8.53 -13.29 17.43
C SER A 152 9.21 -12.63 16.22
N SER A 153 8.57 -12.71 15.06
CA SER A 153 9.03 -12.07 13.82
C SER A 153 8.75 -10.56 13.81
N PHE A 154 8.24 -10.01 14.94
CA PHE A 154 7.94 -8.60 15.06
C PHE A 154 9.25 -7.80 15.09
N SER A 155 9.47 -7.02 14.04
CA SER A 155 10.64 -6.17 13.90
C SER A 155 10.23 -4.70 13.91
N LEU A 156 10.64 -3.97 14.96
CA LEU A 156 10.43 -2.52 15.06
C LEU A 156 11.07 -1.76 13.89
N SER A 157 12.22 -2.23 13.40
CA SER A 157 12.88 -1.66 12.24
C SER A 157 12.02 -1.83 10.96
N ALA A 158 11.43 -3.02 10.76
CA ALA A 158 10.52 -3.25 9.64
C ALA A 158 9.28 -2.34 9.71
N VAL A 159 8.69 -2.16 10.90
CA VAL A 159 7.57 -1.22 11.11
C VAL A 159 7.98 0.20 10.70
N PHE A 160 9.13 0.67 11.20
CA PHE A 160 9.62 2.03 10.90
C PHE A 160 9.85 2.24 9.40
N PHE A 161 10.54 1.31 8.74
CA PHE A 161 10.79 1.39 7.30
C PHE A 161 9.51 1.25 6.46
N THR A 162 8.53 0.46 6.91
CA THR A 162 7.22 0.36 6.26
C THR A 162 6.48 1.69 6.33
N ILE A 163 6.43 2.32 7.51
CA ILE A 163 5.77 3.62 7.69
C ILE A 163 6.43 4.67 6.80
N LEU A 164 7.75 4.80 6.90
CA LEU A 164 8.51 5.81 6.16
C LEU A 164 8.39 5.59 4.64
N GLY A 165 8.64 4.38 4.18
CA GLY A 165 8.59 4.02 2.76
C GLY A 165 7.20 4.20 2.17
N PHE A 166 6.16 3.73 2.86
CA PHE A 166 4.79 3.89 2.40
C PHE A 166 4.35 5.35 2.34
N LEU A 167 4.68 6.18 3.32
CA LEU A 167 4.35 7.60 3.31
C LEU A 167 5.03 8.34 2.15
N ILE A 168 6.30 8.05 1.87
CA ILE A 168 7.02 8.62 0.72
C ILE A 168 6.34 8.19 -0.59
N ILE A 169 6.07 6.90 -0.75
CA ILE A 169 5.38 6.36 -1.94
C ILE A 169 4.02 7.02 -2.10
N GLN A 170 3.24 7.14 -1.04
CA GLN A 170 1.91 7.74 -1.08
C GLN A 170 1.95 9.22 -1.47
N CYS A 171 2.88 9.99 -0.92
CA CYS A 171 3.06 11.39 -1.33
C CYS A 171 3.36 11.49 -2.82
N VAL A 172 4.34 10.74 -3.32
CA VAL A 172 4.71 10.73 -4.75
C VAL A 172 3.54 10.26 -5.62
N ALA A 173 2.87 9.18 -5.22
CA ALA A 173 1.76 8.59 -5.96
C ALA A 173 0.51 9.48 -6.05
N LEU A 174 0.28 10.36 -5.07
CA LEU A 174 -0.77 11.36 -5.14
C LEU A 174 -0.41 12.53 -6.06
N PHE A 175 0.86 12.93 -6.11
CA PHE A 175 1.31 14.02 -6.99
C PHE A 175 1.22 13.65 -8.48
N ILE A 176 1.53 12.40 -8.85
CA ILE A 176 1.58 11.97 -10.25
C ILE A 176 0.23 12.19 -10.96
N PRO A 177 -0.91 11.55 -10.55
CA PRO A 177 -2.16 11.67 -11.28
C PRO A 177 -2.75 13.08 -11.23
N VAL A 178 -2.48 13.82 -10.15
CA VAL A 178 -3.00 15.18 -10.01
C VAL A 178 -2.24 16.18 -10.88
N SER A 179 -0.94 16.00 -11.07
CA SER A 179 -0.16 16.81 -12.03
C SER A 179 -0.66 16.59 -13.46
N TYR A 180 -1.03 15.37 -13.83
CA TYR A 180 -1.59 15.08 -15.16
C TYR A 180 -2.97 15.73 -15.36
N THR A 181 -3.83 15.80 -14.35
CA THR A 181 -5.14 16.46 -14.44
C THR A 181 -5.02 17.98 -14.57
N HIS A 182 -3.93 18.60 -14.12
CA HIS A 182 -3.64 20.00 -14.35
C HIS A 182 -3.21 20.31 -15.80
N LEU A 183 -2.57 19.36 -16.48
CA LEU A 183 -2.02 19.54 -17.83
C LEU A 183 -2.98 19.11 -18.95
N THR A 184 -3.89 18.17 -18.67
CA THR A 184 -4.82 17.64 -19.68
C THR A 184 -6.27 17.79 -19.26
N LEU A 185 -6.75 19.03 -19.13
CA LEU A 185 -8.17 19.26 -19.40
C LEU A 185 -8.32 19.15 -20.92
N PRO A 186 -9.05 18.14 -21.44
CA PRO A 186 -9.38 18.14 -22.85
C PRO A 186 -10.30 19.33 -23.11
N THR A 187 -9.78 20.36 -23.72
CA THR A 187 -10.53 21.28 -24.52
C THR A 187 -11.01 20.53 -25.77
N THR A 188 -11.77 19.49 -25.62
CA THR A 188 -12.54 18.93 -26.71
C THR A 188 -13.93 19.55 -26.66
N SER A 189 -13.98 20.78 -27.14
CA SER A 189 -15.10 21.21 -27.96
C SER A 189 -15.27 20.17 -29.08
N ARG A 190 -16.18 19.25 -28.96
CA ARG A 190 -16.80 18.62 -30.11
C ARG A 190 -18.22 19.15 -30.21
N VAL A 191 -18.38 19.91 -31.25
CA VAL A 191 -19.60 20.22 -31.98
C VAL A 191 -20.42 18.96 -32.20
#